data_51d2b9951918aa47e3f7b508a6cdfc20
#
_entry.id   51d2b9951918aa47e3f7b508a6cdfc20
#
_cell.length_a   1.000
_cell.length_b   1.000
_cell.length_c   1.000
_cell.angle_alpha   90.00
_cell.angle_beta   90.00
_cell.angle_gamma   90.00
#
_symmetry.space_group_name_H-M   'P 1'
#
loop_
_entity.id
_entity.type
_entity.pdbx_description
1 polymer ?
#
loop_
_entity_poly.entity_id
_entity_poly.type
_entity_poly.pdbx_seq_one_letter_code
_entity_poly.pdbx_strand_id
1 'polypeptide(L)'
;VKPEEVEMVKENFEAGEWKPIGTTVPALANEYFLVTGSGKFFRNVAIKPEDSICMIELDNEGENYRIVWGLVNGGRPTSELPSHLMNHEVKMLVTEGKHRVIYHAHTTNVIALTFVLPLTDEVFTRELWEMATECPVVFPQGIGVVPWMVPGGRDIAVATSDLMKQYDVAIWAHHGMFASGEDFDLTFGLMHTVE
;
A
#
# COMPACT_ATOMS: atom_id res chain seq x y z
N VAL A 1 0.79 12.34 1.03
CA VAL A 1 1.38 13.54 0.39
C VAL A 1 1.82 14.50 1.49
N LYS A 2 2.92 15.22 1.33
CA LYS A 2 3.39 16.16 2.35
C LYS A 2 2.50 17.41 2.38
N PRO A 3 2.25 18.01 3.56
CA PRO A 3 1.40 19.19 3.67
C PRO A 3 1.82 20.34 2.75
N GLU A 4 3.11 20.60 2.62
CA GLU A 4 3.64 21.64 1.73
C GLU A 4 3.39 21.35 0.25
N GLU A 5 3.36 20.08 -0.15
CA GLU A 5 3.03 19.66 -1.53
C GLU A 5 1.53 19.84 -1.80
N VAL A 6 0.69 19.55 -0.80
CA VAL A 6 -0.75 19.77 -0.90
C VAL A 6 -1.06 21.26 -1.08
N GLU A 7 -0.47 22.13 -0.26
CA GLU A 7 -0.69 23.58 -0.35
C GLU A 7 -0.30 24.16 -1.73
N MET A 8 0.70 23.59 -2.42
CA MET A 8 1.09 24.02 -3.75
C MET A 8 0.04 23.76 -4.84
N VAL A 9 -0.85 22.79 -4.64
CA VAL A 9 -1.80 22.34 -5.69
C VAL A 9 -3.26 22.44 -5.25
N LYS A 10 -3.51 22.80 -4.00
CA LYS A 10 -4.84 22.82 -3.38
C LYS A 10 -5.87 23.69 -4.10
N GLU A 11 -5.42 24.75 -4.78
CA GLU A 11 -6.28 25.60 -5.59
C GLU A 11 -6.94 24.88 -6.77
N ASN A 12 -6.37 23.73 -7.18
CA ASN A 12 -6.87 22.89 -8.26
C ASN A 12 -7.79 21.76 -7.77
N PHE A 13 -8.11 21.72 -6.49
CA PHE A 13 -8.92 20.66 -5.92
C PHE A 13 -10.41 20.92 -6.13
N GLU A 14 -11.10 19.87 -6.55
CA GLU A 14 -12.56 19.82 -6.64
C GLU A 14 -13.06 18.87 -5.55
N ALA A 15 -13.91 19.38 -4.67
CA ALA A 15 -14.45 18.58 -3.57
C ALA A 15 -15.51 17.59 -4.10
N GLY A 16 -15.13 16.32 -4.20
CA GLY A 16 -16.03 15.21 -4.44
C GLY A 16 -16.94 14.89 -3.24
N GLU A 17 -17.80 13.91 -3.43
CA GLU A 17 -18.65 13.38 -2.35
C GLU A 17 -17.83 12.52 -1.37
N TRP A 18 -18.16 12.60 -0.09
CA TRP A 18 -17.61 11.72 0.94
C TRP A 18 -18.12 10.29 0.76
N LYS A 19 -17.19 9.33 0.85
CA LYS A 19 -17.46 7.89 0.71
C LYS A 19 -16.75 7.13 1.82
N PRO A 20 -17.37 6.08 2.39
CA PRO A 20 -16.74 5.30 3.44
C PRO A 20 -15.47 4.58 2.94
N ILE A 21 -14.43 4.58 3.77
CA ILE A 21 -13.20 3.81 3.53
C ILE A 21 -13.47 2.31 3.71
N GLY A 22 -14.38 1.94 4.60
CA GLY A 22 -14.62 0.56 5.01
C GLY A 22 -13.79 0.12 6.21
N THR A 23 -13.01 1.03 6.76
CA THR A 23 -12.25 0.91 8.02
C THR A 23 -12.07 2.30 8.63
N THR A 24 -11.47 2.37 9.82
CA THR A 24 -11.17 3.64 10.50
C THR A 24 -9.66 3.77 10.67
N VAL A 25 -9.11 4.94 10.30
CA VAL A 25 -7.68 5.28 10.37
C VAL A 25 -7.49 6.67 11.01
N PRO A 26 -7.80 6.82 12.30
CA PRO A 26 -7.89 8.14 12.96
C PRO A 26 -6.56 8.90 12.98
N ALA A 27 -5.43 8.21 12.97
CA ALA A 27 -4.13 8.87 12.92
C ALA A 27 -3.81 9.51 11.55
N LEU A 28 -4.61 9.19 10.51
CA LEU A 28 -4.50 9.78 9.18
C LEU A 28 -5.59 10.82 8.89
N ALA A 29 -6.35 11.23 9.91
CA ALA A 29 -7.42 12.22 9.76
C ALA A 29 -6.91 13.52 9.09
N ASN A 30 -7.69 14.04 8.13
CA ASN A 30 -7.37 15.23 7.33
C ASN A 30 -6.12 15.12 6.42
N GLU A 31 -5.55 13.92 6.28
CA GLU A 31 -4.39 13.70 5.40
C GLU A 31 -4.81 13.46 3.95
N TYR A 32 -3.86 13.67 3.04
CA TYR A 32 -4.04 13.50 1.59
C TYR A 32 -3.18 12.36 1.06
N PHE A 33 -3.75 11.55 0.16
CA PHE A 33 -3.06 10.42 -0.46
C PHE A 33 -3.22 10.44 -1.98
N LEU A 34 -2.12 10.17 -2.70
CA LEU A 34 -2.18 9.78 -4.10
C LEU A 34 -2.43 8.27 -4.19
N VAL A 35 -3.47 7.89 -4.90
CA VAL A 35 -3.95 6.50 -4.97
C VAL A 35 -4.21 6.12 -6.42
N THR A 36 -3.83 4.91 -6.82
CA THR A 36 -4.18 4.39 -8.15
C THR A 36 -5.66 4.07 -8.25
N GLY A 37 -6.23 4.30 -9.43
CA GLY A 37 -7.60 3.93 -9.75
C GLY A 37 -7.77 2.41 -9.89
N SER A 38 -8.92 1.90 -9.48
CA SER A 38 -9.31 0.51 -9.69
C SER A 38 -9.33 0.18 -11.19
N GLY A 39 -8.64 -0.90 -11.58
CA GLY A 39 -8.51 -1.32 -12.99
C GLY A 39 -7.60 -0.44 -13.84
N LYS A 40 -6.84 0.47 -13.24
CA LYS A 40 -5.84 1.29 -13.92
C LYS A 40 -4.45 0.65 -13.84
N PHE A 41 -3.55 1.03 -14.75
CA PHE A 41 -2.22 0.43 -14.87
C PHE A 41 -1.13 1.47 -14.63
N PHE A 42 -0.11 1.13 -13.86
CA PHE A 42 1.03 1.99 -13.55
C PHE A 42 1.71 2.58 -14.79
N ARG A 43 1.85 1.81 -15.86
CA ARG A 43 2.46 2.28 -17.11
C ARG A 43 1.75 3.50 -17.72
N ASN A 44 0.46 3.70 -17.39
CA ASN A 44 -0.33 4.79 -17.93
C ASN A 44 -0.23 6.06 -17.07
N VAL A 45 0.29 5.97 -15.85
CA VAL A 45 0.43 7.13 -14.96
C VAL A 45 1.31 8.21 -15.57
N ALA A 46 2.43 7.82 -16.21
CA ALA A 46 3.30 8.79 -16.89
C ALA A 46 2.67 9.40 -18.16
N ILE A 47 1.66 8.75 -18.76
CA ILE A 47 1.02 9.17 -20.02
C ILE A 47 -0.23 10.01 -19.75
N LYS A 48 -1.05 9.56 -18.80
CA LYS A 48 -2.33 10.16 -18.42
C LYS A 48 -2.53 10.05 -16.91
N PRO A 49 -1.79 10.82 -16.11
CA PRO A 49 -1.88 10.75 -14.65
C PRO A 49 -3.30 11.02 -14.16
N GLU A 50 -3.98 12.03 -14.71
CA GLU A 50 -5.33 12.45 -14.33
C GLU A 50 -6.42 11.40 -14.61
N ASP A 51 -6.16 10.38 -15.43
CA ASP A 51 -7.06 9.25 -15.67
C ASP A 51 -6.67 8.00 -14.86
N SER A 52 -5.44 7.93 -14.40
CA SER A 52 -4.84 6.72 -13.82
C SER A 52 -4.78 6.73 -12.29
N ILE A 53 -4.64 7.91 -11.70
CA ILE A 53 -4.55 8.11 -10.25
C ILE A 53 -5.54 9.18 -9.81
N CYS A 54 -5.76 9.23 -8.51
CA CYS A 54 -6.49 10.32 -7.86
C CYS A 54 -5.77 10.77 -6.60
N MET A 55 -6.03 12.01 -6.22
CA MET A 55 -5.77 12.48 -4.87
C MET A 55 -7.05 12.37 -4.07
N ILE A 56 -6.95 11.73 -2.91
CA ILE A 56 -8.02 11.65 -1.94
C ILE A 56 -7.67 12.46 -0.70
N GLU A 57 -8.70 13.01 -0.05
CA GLU A 57 -8.65 13.63 1.26
C GLU A 57 -9.42 12.74 2.24
N LEU A 58 -8.91 12.53 3.44
CA LEU A 58 -9.61 11.86 4.52
C LEU A 58 -10.36 12.87 5.39
N ASP A 59 -11.49 12.44 5.96
CA ASP A 59 -12.25 13.28 6.91
C ASP A 59 -11.56 13.40 8.27
N ASN A 60 -12.16 14.19 9.15
CA ASN A 60 -11.64 14.47 10.49
C ASN A 60 -11.74 13.29 11.47
N GLU A 61 -12.46 12.23 11.12
CA GLU A 61 -12.53 10.98 11.90
C GLU A 61 -11.66 9.86 11.30
N GLY A 62 -11.20 9.99 10.05
CA GLY A 62 -10.48 8.95 9.33
C GLY A 62 -11.39 7.77 8.95
N GLU A 63 -12.67 8.03 8.70
CA GLU A 63 -13.67 7.02 8.34
C GLU A 63 -14.10 7.11 6.88
N ASN A 64 -14.03 8.31 6.29
CA ASN A 64 -14.45 8.58 4.93
C ASN A 64 -13.32 9.24 4.14
N TYR A 65 -13.38 9.07 2.82
CA TYR A 65 -12.54 9.76 1.87
C TYR A 65 -13.38 10.50 0.84
N ARG A 66 -12.82 11.52 0.22
CA ARG A 66 -13.34 12.11 -1.02
C ARG A 66 -12.22 12.27 -2.04
N ILE A 67 -12.56 12.15 -3.32
CA ILE A 67 -11.62 12.47 -4.40
C ILE A 67 -11.61 13.98 -4.57
N VAL A 68 -10.43 14.58 -4.51
CA VAL A 68 -10.23 16.03 -4.70
C VAL A 68 -9.53 16.34 -6.02
N TRP A 69 -8.93 15.34 -6.68
CA TRP A 69 -8.32 15.45 -7.99
C TRP A 69 -8.18 14.07 -8.66
N GLY A 70 -8.20 14.04 -9.99
CA GLY A 70 -7.92 12.85 -10.80
C GLY A 70 -9.14 11.95 -11.06
N LEU A 71 -8.91 10.81 -11.73
CA LEU A 71 -9.94 9.91 -12.27
C LEU A 71 -11.00 10.65 -13.07
N VAL A 72 -10.57 11.60 -13.91
CA VAL A 72 -11.43 12.56 -14.64
C VAL A 72 -12.44 11.90 -15.59
N ASN A 73 -12.18 10.67 -16.04
CA ASN A 73 -13.11 9.88 -16.85
C ASN A 73 -14.02 8.96 -16.01
N GLY A 74 -14.15 9.25 -14.72
CA GLY A 74 -14.87 8.43 -13.76
C GLY A 74 -14.01 7.28 -13.24
N GLY A 75 -14.49 6.66 -12.18
CA GLY A 75 -13.78 5.57 -11.52
C GLY A 75 -13.81 5.70 -10.00
N ARG A 76 -13.03 4.86 -9.37
CA ARG A 76 -12.86 4.84 -7.92
C ARG A 76 -11.40 4.48 -7.58
N PRO A 77 -10.91 4.84 -6.39
CA PRO A 77 -9.63 4.32 -5.89
C PRO A 77 -9.58 2.80 -5.92
N THR A 78 -8.38 2.25 -5.82
CA THR A 78 -8.18 0.80 -5.74
C THR A 78 -9.13 0.13 -4.74
N SER A 79 -9.57 -1.10 -5.03
CA SER A 79 -10.39 -1.91 -4.12
C SER A 79 -9.67 -2.27 -2.82
N GLU A 80 -8.33 -2.18 -2.83
CA GLU A 80 -7.48 -2.44 -1.67
C GLU A 80 -7.25 -1.18 -0.79
N LEU A 81 -8.03 -0.11 -1.00
CA LEU A 81 -7.90 1.15 -0.26
C LEU A 81 -7.91 0.97 1.27
N PRO A 82 -8.77 0.12 1.87
CA PRO A 82 -8.74 -0.13 3.32
C PRO A 82 -7.37 -0.67 3.78
N SER A 83 -6.81 -1.65 3.06
CA SER A 83 -5.49 -2.22 3.37
C SER A 83 -4.37 -1.18 3.22
N HIS A 84 -4.39 -0.38 2.16
CA HIS A 84 -3.42 0.69 1.96
C HIS A 84 -3.44 1.70 3.11
N LEU A 85 -4.61 2.20 3.48
CA LEU A 85 -4.71 3.22 4.52
C LEU A 85 -4.37 2.68 5.92
N MET A 86 -4.80 1.47 6.27
CA MET A 86 -4.40 0.84 7.53
C MET A 86 -2.89 0.61 7.60
N ASN A 87 -2.27 0.20 6.50
CA ASN A 87 -0.82 0.04 6.43
C ASN A 87 -0.10 1.40 6.54
N HIS A 88 -0.61 2.45 5.90
CA HIS A 88 -0.07 3.81 6.05
C HIS A 88 -0.16 4.28 7.50
N GLU A 89 -1.29 4.05 8.19
CA GLU A 89 -1.45 4.43 9.59
C GLU A 89 -0.42 3.73 10.48
N VAL A 90 -0.30 2.41 10.36
CA VAL A 90 0.67 1.63 11.14
C VAL A 90 2.09 2.09 10.84
N LYS A 91 2.46 2.25 9.55
CA LYS A 91 3.80 2.69 9.17
C LYS A 91 4.10 4.11 9.63
N MET A 92 3.14 5.01 9.57
CA MET A 92 3.31 6.35 10.12
C MET A 92 3.65 6.30 11.61
N LEU A 93 2.98 5.44 12.38
CA LEU A 93 3.20 5.30 13.83
C LEU A 93 4.56 4.65 14.15
N VAL A 94 4.91 3.52 13.49
CA VAL A 94 6.12 2.76 13.84
C VAL A 94 7.40 3.33 13.23
N THR A 95 7.31 4.15 12.18
CA THR A 95 8.46 4.79 11.52
C THR A 95 8.54 6.29 11.75
N GLU A 96 7.69 6.83 12.64
CA GLU A 96 7.63 8.27 12.90
C GLU A 96 7.39 9.11 11.62
N GLY A 97 6.52 8.60 10.73
CA GLY A 97 6.15 9.25 9.47
C GLY A 97 7.18 9.15 8.35
N LYS A 98 8.25 8.33 8.50
CA LYS A 98 9.27 8.18 7.45
C LYS A 98 8.75 7.39 6.25
N HIS A 99 8.01 6.30 6.48
CA HIS A 99 7.44 5.51 5.40
C HIS A 99 6.19 6.18 4.84
N ARG A 100 6.28 6.62 3.60
CA ARG A 100 5.25 7.41 2.92
C ARG A 100 4.66 6.72 1.69
N VAL A 101 5.25 5.61 1.27
CA VAL A 101 4.83 4.85 0.09
C VAL A 101 4.44 3.44 0.50
N ILE A 102 3.30 3.00 -0.03
CA ILE A 102 2.86 1.60 0.01
C ILE A 102 2.61 1.14 -1.42
N TYR A 103 3.38 0.15 -1.87
CA TYR A 103 3.10 -0.58 -3.11
C TYR A 103 2.35 -1.87 -2.81
N HIS A 104 1.40 -2.18 -3.68
CA HIS A 104 0.79 -3.51 -3.78
C HIS A 104 0.93 -3.99 -5.22
N ALA A 105 1.42 -5.20 -5.40
CA ALA A 105 1.57 -5.81 -6.71
C ALA A 105 1.32 -7.32 -6.67
N HIS A 106 0.87 -7.86 -7.81
CA HIS A 106 0.72 -9.30 -8.04
C HIS A 106 2.04 -9.87 -8.54
N THR A 107 2.96 -10.10 -7.64
CA THR A 107 4.33 -10.56 -7.87
C THR A 107 4.35 -12.04 -8.19
N THR A 108 4.75 -12.39 -9.40
CA THR A 108 4.53 -13.74 -9.99
C THR A 108 5.31 -14.83 -9.26
N ASN A 109 6.60 -14.61 -8.99
CA ASN A 109 7.45 -15.61 -8.35
C ASN A 109 7.08 -15.80 -6.89
N VAL A 110 6.87 -14.70 -6.17
CA VAL A 110 6.41 -14.75 -4.77
C VAL A 110 5.05 -15.45 -4.67
N ILE A 111 4.10 -15.18 -5.57
CA ILE A 111 2.82 -15.89 -5.60
C ILE A 111 3.07 -17.39 -5.82
N ALA A 112 3.95 -17.77 -6.74
CA ALA A 112 4.26 -19.18 -6.99
C ALA A 112 4.82 -19.88 -5.74
N LEU A 113 5.67 -19.21 -4.96
CA LEU A 113 6.19 -19.74 -3.70
C LEU A 113 5.08 -20.03 -2.68
N THR A 114 3.99 -19.25 -2.67
CA THR A 114 2.87 -19.48 -1.74
C THR A 114 2.11 -20.78 -2.01
N PHE A 115 2.31 -21.43 -3.17
CA PHE A 115 1.71 -22.72 -3.47
C PHE A 115 2.56 -23.91 -3.02
N VAL A 116 3.84 -23.69 -2.71
CA VAL A 116 4.80 -24.78 -2.47
C VAL A 116 5.47 -24.70 -1.09
N LEU A 117 5.47 -23.54 -0.45
CA LEU A 117 6.07 -23.35 0.88
C LEU A 117 5.00 -23.30 1.97
N PRO A 118 5.33 -23.72 3.20
CA PRO A 118 4.51 -23.42 4.37
C PRO A 118 4.33 -21.90 4.54
N LEU A 119 3.10 -21.45 4.73
CA LEU A 119 2.73 -20.03 4.80
C LEU A 119 3.04 -19.45 6.19
N THR A 120 4.31 -19.33 6.53
CA THR A 120 4.79 -18.73 7.78
C THR A 120 5.90 -17.71 7.51
N ASP A 121 5.99 -16.70 8.37
CA ASP A 121 6.99 -15.64 8.29
C ASP A 121 8.42 -16.20 8.28
N GLU A 122 8.71 -17.18 9.14
CA GLU A 122 10.03 -17.77 9.28
C GLU A 122 10.46 -18.52 8.01
N VAL A 123 9.57 -19.30 7.42
CA VAL A 123 9.87 -20.07 6.22
C VAL A 123 10.13 -19.13 5.05
N PHE A 124 9.25 -18.17 4.80
CA PHE A 124 9.42 -17.23 3.69
C PHE A 124 10.65 -16.34 3.87
N THR A 125 10.87 -15.81 5.08
CA THR A 125 12.08 -15.03 5.38
C THR A 125 13.34 -15.83 5.09
N ARG A 126 13.41 -17.07 5.58
CA ARG A 126 14.59 -17.93 5.41
C ARG A 126 14.82 -18.26 3.94
N GLU A 127 13.79 -18.76 3.23
CA GLU A 127 13.92 -19.17 1.83
C GLU A 127 14.37 -18.00 0.95
N LEU A 128 13.77 -16.82 1.12
CA LEU A 128 14.16 -15.63 0.37
C LEU A 128 15.58 -15.15 0.71
N TRP A 129 15.99 -15.21 1.97
CA TRP A 129 17.36 -14.86 2.35
C TRP A 129 18.39 -15.83 1.78
N GLU A 130 18.04 -17.12 1.69
CA GLU A 130 18.92 -18.14 1.13
C GLU A 130 19.03 -18.09 -0.42
N MET A 131 18.06 -17.44 -1.10
CA MET A 131 18.08 -17.29 -2.55
C MET A 131 19.12 -16.28 -3.05
N ALA A 132 19.36 -15.20 -2.29
CA ALA A 132 20.33 -14.16 -2.66
C ALA A 132 20.94 -13.52 -1.42
N THR A 133 22.26 -13.36 -1.41
CA THR A 133 22.99 -12.74 -0.31
C THR A 133 22.63 -11.27 -0.06
N GLU A 134 22.00 -10.63 -1.01
CA GLU A 134 21.46 -9.26 -0.92
C GLU A 134 20.22 -9.17 -0.01
N CYS A 135 19.39 -10.20 -0.01
CA CYS A 135 18.11 -10.18 0.69
C CYS A 135 18.21 -9.85 2.18
N PRO A 136 19.08 -10.48 2.99
CA PRO A 136 19.20 -10.13 4.41
C PRO A 136 19.78 -8.72 4.64
N VAL A 137 20.37 -8.10 3.64
CA VAL A 137 20.82 -6.70 3.69
C VAL A 137 19.67 -5.74 3.41
N VAL A 138 18.82 -6.06 2.43
CA VAL A 138 17.72 -5.20 1.99
C VAL A 138 16.52 -5.26 2.94
N PHE A 139 16.18 -6.45 3.45
CA PHE A 139 15.08 -6.64 4.41
C PHE A 139 15.53 -7.49 5.63
N PRO A 140 16.41 -6.93 6.48
CA PRO A 140 16.99 -7.65 7.61
C PRO A 140 15.96 -8.07 8.69
N GLN A 141 14.80 -7.41 8.76
CA GLN A 141 13.72 -7.78 9.65
C GLN A 141 12.89 -8.97 9.16
N GLY A 142 13.12 -9.43 7.93
CA GLY A 142 12.36 -10.51 7.32
C GLY A 142 11.06 -10.03 6.65
N ILE A 143 10.16 -10.96 6.43
CA ILE A 143 8.91 -10.78 5.68
C ILE A 143 7.75 -11.42 6.43
N GLY A 144 6.60 -10.71 6.51
CA GLY A 144 5.36 -11.27 7.03
C GLY A 144 4.54 -11.98 5.95
N VAL A 145 3.77 -12.99 6.34
CA VAL A 145 2.90 -13.76 5.46
C VAL A 145 1.47 -13.78 5.98
N VAL A 146 0.55 -13.22 5.21
CA VAL A 146 -0.89 -13.33 5.44
C VAL A 146 -1.37 -14.64 4.79
N PRO A 147 -2.00 -15.57 5.54
CA PRO A 147 -2.59 -16.77 4.97
C PRO A 147 -3.71 -16.42 3.99
N TRP A 148 -4.23 -17.41 3.27
CA TRP A 148 -5.31 -17.16 2.32
C TRP A 148 -6.51 -16.48 2.98
N MET A 149 -6.86 -15.31 2.48
CA MET A 149 -8.01 -14.49 2.90
C MET A 149 -8.63 -13.82 1.68
N VAL A 150 -9.92 -13.47 1.77
CA VAL A 150 -10.61 -12.72 0.69
C VAL A 150 -10.09 -11.28 0.68
N PRO A 151 -9.57 -10.79 -0.46
CA PRO A 151 -9.04 -9.44 -0.57
C PRO A 151 -10.14 -8.35 -0.52
N GLY A 152 -9.73 -7.10 -0.26
CA GLY A 152 -10.60 -5.92 -0.27
C GLY A 152 -11.43 -5.73 1.00
N GLY A 153 -11.41 -6.69 1.93
CA GLY A 153 -12.13 -6.62 3.20
C GLY A 153 -11.31 -6.11 4.38
N ARG A 154 -12.00 -5.84 5.49
CA ARG A 154 -11.37 -5.37 6.72
C ARG A 154 -10.43 -6.42 7.34
N ASP A 155 -10.79 -7.70 7.28
CA ASP A 155 -10.03 -8.76 7.96
C ASP A 155 -8.62 -8.90 7.41
N ILE A 156 -8.45 -8.92 6.08
CA ILE A 156 -7.13 -8.98 5.44
C ILE A 156 -6.35 -7.68 5.66
N ALA A 157 -7.04 -6.54 5.73
CA ALA A 157 -6.41 -5.25 6.04
C ALA A 157 -5.84 -5.25 7.46
N VAL A 158 -6.57 -5.77 8.45
CA VAL A 158 -6.10 -5.93 9.84
C VAL A 158 -4.89 -6.88 9.89
N ALA A 159 -5.01 -8.07 9.29
CA ALA A 159 -3.92 -9.05 9.29
C ALA A 159 -2.64 -8.47 8.66
N THR A 160 -2.77 -7.73 7.55
CA THR A 160 -1.63 -7.08 6.89
C THR A 160 -1.03 -5.99 7.77
N SER A 161 -1.86 -5.12 8.34
CA SER A 161 -1.39 -4.01 9.18
C SER A 161 -0.69 -4.50 10.45
N ASP A 162 -1.13 -5.63 11.01
CA ASP A 162 -0.45 -6.23 12.16
C ASP A 162 0.96 -6.70 11.82
N LEU A 163 1.17 -7.30 10.64
CA LEU A 163 2.50 -7.66 10.15
C LEU A 163 3.35 -6.43 9.85
N MET A 164 2.76 -5.37 9.31
CA MET A 164 3.46 -4.12 9.00
C MET A 164 3.98 -3.37 10.24
N LYS A 165 3.61 -3.77 11.46
CA LYS A 165 4.23 -3.27 12.69
C LYS A 165 5.69 -3.71 12.80
N GLN A 166 6.04 -4.86 12.24
CA GLN A 166 7.35 -5.49 12.34
C GLN A 166 8.09 -5.52 10.99
N TYR A 167 7.37 -5.80 9.90
CA TYR A 167 7.93 -6.01 8.57
C TYR A 167 7.65 -4.84 7.64
N ASP A 168 8.51 -4.62 6.66
CA ASP A 168 8.27 -3.66 5.57
C ASP A 168 7.63 -4.32 4.34
N VAL A 169 7.54 -5.66 4.36
CA VAL A 169 6.87 -6.45 3.34
C VAL A 169 5.91 -7.43 3.97
N ALA A 170 4.70 -7.52 3.43
CA ALA A 170 3.71 -8.54 3.77
C ALA A 170 3.22 -9.24 2.50
N ILE A 171 3.43 -10.56 2.44
CA ILE A 171 2.96 -11.41 1.34
C ILE A 171 1.52 -11.84 1.62
N TRP A 172 0.66 -11.71 0.63
CA TRP A 172 -0.68 -12.29 0.64
C TRP A 172 -0.68 -13.62 -0.14
N ALA A 173 -0.97 -14.70 0.56
CA ALA A 173 -1.00 -16.04 -0.04
C ALA A 173 -1.90 -16.07 -1.29
N HIS A 174 -1.35 -16.54 -2.42
CA HIS A 174 -2.02 -16.69 -3.73
C HIS A 174 -2.52 -15.37 -4.35
N HIS A 175 -1.95 -14.20 -3.94
CA HIS A 175 -2.42 -12.92 -4.43
C HIS A 175 -1.27 -11.98 -4.83
N GLY A 176 -0.29 -11.75 -3.95
CA GLY A 176 0.79 -10.80 -4.19
C GLY A 176 1.47 -10.35 -2.93
N MET A 177 1.96 -9.11 -2.92
CA MET A 177 2.59 -8.52 -1.74
C MET A 177 2.28 -7.03 -1.58
N PHE A 178 2.41 -6.56 -0.35
CA PHE A 178 2.54 -5.15 0.01
C PHE A 178 3.98 -4.86 0.40
N ALA A 179 4.51 -3.72 -0.02
CA ALA A 179 5.79 -3.21 0.43
C ALA A 179 5.68 -1.74 0.86
N SER A 180 6.40 -1.36 1.91
CA SER A 180 6.41 -0.03 2.49
C SER A 180 7.80 0.57 2.51
N GLY A 181 7.91 1.87 2.22
CA GLY A 181 9.18 2.59 2.26
C GLY A 181 9.04 4.10 2.29
N GLU A 182 10.17 4.78 2.33
CA GLU A 182 10.25 6.23 2.48
C GLU A 182 9.84 6.98 1.19
N ASP A 183 10.21 6.43 0.04
CA ASP A 183 9.94 7.00 -1.28
C ASP A 183 9.61 5.92 -2.31
N PHE A 184 9.31 6.34 -3.54
CA PHE A 184 8.93 5.43 -4.62
C PHE A 184 10.06 4.50 -5.04
N ASP A 185 11.29 5.00 -5.15
CA ASP A 185 12.42 4.23 -5.64
C ASP A 185 12.86 3.17 -4.63
N LEU A 186 12.98 3.55 -3.35
CA LEU A 186 13.32 2.63 -2.27
C LEU A 186 12.25 1.55 -2.08
N THR A 187 10.97 1.94 -2.14
CA THR A 187 9.87 0.97 -1.96
C THR A 187 9.77 0.01 -3.15
N PHE A 188 9.94 0.51 -4.38
CA PHE A 188 9.98 -0.33 -5.57
C PHE A 188 11.21 -1.24 -5.55
N GLY A 189 12.38 -0.72 -5.18
CA GLY A 189 13.61 -1.51 -5.04
C GLY A 189 13.46 -2.67 -4.06
N LEU A 190 12.85 -2.41 -2.91
CA LEU A 190 12.53 -3.45 -1.92
C LEU A 190 11.62 -4.53 -2.52
N MET A 191 10.50 -4.12 -3.13
CA MET A 191 9.56 -5.07 -3.76
C MET A 191 10.22 -5.88 -4.87
N HIS A 192 11.05 -5.24 -5.71
CA HIS A 192 11.76 -5.88 -6.82
C HIS A 192 12.82 -6.88 -6.33
N THR A 193 13.48 -6.58 -5.20
CA THR A 193 14.44 -7.52 -4.59
C THR A 193 13.75 -8.76 -4.05
N VAL A 194 12.58 -8.59 -3.45
CA VAL A 194 11.79 -9.72 -2.90
C VAL A 194 11.24 -10.62 -4.01
N GLU A 195 10.76 -10.05 -5.15
CA GLU A 195 10.30 -10.76 -6.35
C GLU A 195 11.45 -11.40 -7.13
#